data_fd213b1bf148e1acc625c793469830c5
#
_entry.id   fd213b1bf148e1acc625c793469830c5
#
_cell.length_a   1.000
_cell.length_b   1.000
_cell.length_c   1.000
_cell.angle_alpha   90.00
_cell.angle_beta   90.00
_cell.angle_gamma   90.00
#
_symmetry.space_group_name_H-M   'P 1'
#
loop_
_entity.id
_entity.type
_entity.pdbx_description
1 polymer ?
#
loop_
_entity_poly.entity_id
_entity_poly.type
_entity_poly.pdbx_seq_one_letter_code
_entity_poly.pdbx_strand_id
1 'polypeptide(L)'
;RAFAASAGLPELIGRKPFGGHVLSHDFVEAALMRRAGWGVWIAYDLPGSHEEMPPALLDELQRDQRWCQGNLQNFRLFLAQGLHPAHRAVFMTGVMAYLSAPLWFIFLVLSTTSLARHELVEPEYFSQPYQLFPTWPEWHPEWALQLFGATMTLLFLPKILAALLLILRGRSKPFGGAFKLIDSLLFEMLFSAILAPIRMLFHARYVSGALLGFGTKWKSPPRDGAATPWSEALRRHGSGTVLGLVWAAFVYWLNPTFLWWLAPIAGSLIIAIPMSVFSSRVTLGRWCRQRKLFLIPEETDPPEELRALATFLK
;
A
#
# COMPACT_ATOMS: atom_id res chain seq x y z
N ARG A 1 25.97 -11.43 22.54
CA ARG A 1 25.76 -11.01 23.95
C ARG A 1 24.98 -9.69 24.02
N ALA A 2 25.37 -8.64 23.30
CA ALA A 2 24.71 -7.34 23.32
C ALA A 2 23.20 -7.43 23.00
N PHE A 3 22.83 -8.13 21.92
CA PHE A 3 21.44 -8.36 21.54
C PHE A 3 20.63 -9.04 22.65
N ALA A 4 21.13 -10.16 23.18
CA ALA A 4 20.44 -10.91 24.24
C ALA A 4 20.27 -10.10 25.54
N ALA A 5 21.18 -9.14 25.82
CA ALA A 5 21.10 -8.28 27.00
C ALA A 5 20.20 -7.06 26.84
N SER A 6 20.00 -6.59 25.60
CA SER A 6 19.42 -5.27 25.34
C SER A 6 18.13 -5.28 24.52
N ALA A 7 17.88 -6.35 23.76
CA ALA A 7 16.75 -6.44 22.81
C ALA A 7 15.57 -7.27 23.34
N GLY A 8 15.48 -7.50 24.65
CA GLY A 8 14.34 -8.21 25.24
C GLY A 8 13.02 -7.51 24.96
N LEU A 9 12.11 -8.20 24.24
CA LEU A 9 10.82 -7.63 23.85
C LEU A 9 9.88 -7.55 25.05
N PRO A 10 9.29 -6.36 25.34
CA PRO A 10 8.29 -6.24 26.38
C PRO A 10 6.98 -6.90 25.96
N GLU A 11 6.27 -7.49 26.88
CA GLU A 11 4.87 -7.79 26.69
C GLU A 11 4.06 -6.52 26.94
N LEU A 12 3.31 -6.10 25.90
CA LEU A 12 2.54 -4.87 25.99
C LEU A 12 1.26 -5.09 26.81
N ILE A 13 1.15 -4.37 27.91
CA ILE A 13 -0.02 -4.43 28.81
C ILE A 13 -1.23 -3.86 28.07
N GLY A 14 -2.39 -4.52 28.12
CA GLY A 14 -3.65 -4.04 27.57
C GLY A 14 -4.36 -5.05 26.67
N ARG A 15 -5.51 -4.62 26.13
CA ARG A 15 -6.31 -5.49 25.24
C ARG A 15 -5.74 -5.49 23.83
N LYS A 16 -5.89 -6.62 23.13
CA LYS A 16 -5.65 -6.68 21.67
C LYS A 16 -6.50 -5.60 20.97
N PRO A 17 -5.99 -4.97 19.91
CA PRO A 17 -4.78 -5.29 19.15
C PRO A 17 -3.51 -4.62 19.69
N PHE A 18 -3.59 -3.70 20.65
CA PHE A 18 -2.46 -2.88 21.13
C PHE A 18 -1.67 -3.55 22.25
N GLY A 19 -2.19 -4.62 22.87
CA GLY A 19 -1.54 -5.40 23.92
C GLY A 19 -1.08 -6.77 23.43
N GLY A 20 -0.28 -7.47 24.27
CA GLY A 20 0.29 -8.79 24.01
C GLY A 20 1.69 -8.74 23.43
N HIS A 21 2.12 -9.83 22.80
CA HIS A 21 3.45 -9.92 22.19
C HIS A 21 3.61 -8.95 21.03
N VAL A 22 4.80 -8.36 20.91
CA VAL A 22 5.16 -7.45 19.82
C VAL A 22 5.23 -8.25 18.50
N LEU A 23 4.45 -7.85 17.49
CA LEU A 23 4.37 -8.54 16.19
C LEU A 23 5.42 -8.06 15.19
N SER A 24 5.72 -6.75 15.17
CA SER A 24 6.78 -6.15 14.34
C SER A 24 8.02 -5.92 15.19
N HIS A 25 8.64 -7.03 15.60
CA HIS A 25 9.72 -7.03 16.59
C HIS A 25 11.00 -6.37 16.06
N ASP A 26 11.32 -6.48 14.78
CA ASP A 26 12.56 -5.99 14.17
C ASP A 26 12.80 -4.49 14.47
N PHE A 27 11.77 -3.66 14.28
CA PHE A 27 11.84 -2.23 14.56
C PHE A 27 12.02 -1.94 16.05
N VAL A 28 11.38 -2.74 16.91
CA VAL A 28 11.44 -2.57 18.37
C VAL A 28 12.78 -3.02 18.89
N GLU A 29 13.31 -4.16 18.46
CA GLU A 29 14.64 -4.64 18.80
C GLU A 29 15.72 -3.64 18.41
N ALA A 30 15.66 -3.09 17.20
CA ALA A 30 16.57 -2.04 16.75
C ALA A 30 16.49 -0.79 17.64
N ALA A 31 15.29 -0.38 18.04
CA ALA A 31 15.09 0.77 18.93
C ALA A 31 15.63 0.51 20.35
N LEU A 32 15.45 -0.69 20.90
CA LEU A 32 15.97 -1.10 22.20
C LEU A 32 17.50 -1.20 22.19
N MET A 33 18.09 -1.77 21.15
CA MET A 33 19.55 -1.79 20.97
C MET A 33 20.13 -0.39 20.96
N ARG A 34 19.52 0.53 20.21
CA ARG A 34 19.98 1.93 20.16
C ARG A 34 19.81 2.63 21.49
N ARG A 35 18.71 2.38 22.21
CA ARG A 35 18.47 2.90 23.56
C ARG A 35 19.55 2.44 24.57
N ALA A 36 20.04 1.21 24.41
CA ALA A 36 21.12 0.66 25.21
C ALA A 36 22.52 1.15 24.84
N GLY A 37 22.64 2.09 23.89
CA GLY A 37 23.91 2.69 23.46
C GLY A 37 24.61 1.96 22.31
N TRP A 38 24.01 0.90 21.75
CA TRP A 38 24.58 0.16 20.60
C TRP A 38 24.29 0.85 19.28
N GLY A 39 25.22 0.77 18.33
CA GLY A 39 25.00 1.18 16.96
C GLY A 39 24.09 0.17 16.23
N VAL A 40 23.12 0.68 15.44
CA VAL A 40 22.26 -0.12 14.56
C VAL A 40 22.44 0.39 13.14
N TRP A 41 22.87 -0.49 12.24
CA TRP A 41 23.24 -0.16 10.86
C TRP A 41 22.66 -1.16 9.88
N ILE A 42 22.39 -0.71 8.65
CA ILE A 42 22.09 -1.60 7.53
C ILE A 42 23.39 -1.99 6.85
N ALA A 43 23.69 -3.28 6.83
CA ALA A 43 24.84 -3.83 6.13
C ALA A 43 24.47 -4.12 4.66
N TYR A 44 24.33 -3.07 3.86
CA TYR A 44 23.89 -3.15 2.45
C TYR A 44 24.97 -3.75 1.52
N ASP A 45 26.17 -3.87 2.00
CA ASP A 45 27.35 -4.42 1.31
C ASP A 45 27.55 -5.93 1.53
N LEU A 46 26.75 -6.54 2.41
CA LEU A 46 26.75 -7.99 2.63
C LEU A 46 25.77 -8.67 1.65
N PRO A 47 26.27 -9.46 0.68
CA PRO A 47 25.41 -10.26 -0.21
C PRO A 47 24.88 -11.52 0.45
N GLY A 48 24.07 -12.30 -0.26
CA GLY A 48 23.65 -13.65 0.13
C GLY A 48 22.32 -13.74 0.88
N SER A 49 21.58 -12.63 1.01
CA SER A 49 20.22 -12.62 1.58
C SER A 49 19.19 -12.26 0.53
N HIS A 50 18.33 -13.20 0.17
CA HIS A 50 17.32 -13.04 -0.88
C HIS A 50 15.94 -13.44 -0.34
N GLU A 51 14.92 -12.64 -0.66
CA GLU A 51 13.52 -12.87 -0.28
C GLU A 51 12.61 -12.67 -1.50
N GLU A 52 11.59 -13.48 -1.60
CA GLU A 52 10.54 -13.33 -2.62
C GLU A 52 9.29 -12.67 -2.02
N MET A 53 8.61 -11.86 -2.84
CA MET A 53 7.30 -11.32 -2.50
C MET A 53 6.24 -12.43 -2.57
N PRO A 54 5.14 -12.32 -1.79
CA PRO A 54 4.02 -13.24 -1.92
C PRO A 54 3.53 -13.32 -3.38
N PRO A 55 3.25 -14.53 -3.90
CA PRO A 55 2.98 -14.74 -5.32
C PRO A 55 1.63 -14.20 -5.78
N ALA A 56 0.69 -13.98 -4.87
CA ALA A 56 -0.64 -13.51 -5.18
C ALA A 56 -1.05 -12.30 -4.32
N LEU A 57 -1.90 -11.44 -4.88
CA LEU A 57 -2.41 -10.24 -4.20
C LEU A 57 -3.09 -10.57 -2.86
N LEU A 58 -3.85 -11.67 -2.78
CA LEU A 58 -4.51 -12.06 -1.53
C LEU A 58 -3.53 -12.49 -0.45
N ASP A 59 -2.42 -13.13 -0.81
CA ASP A 59 -1.37 -13.52 0.13
C ASP A 59 -0.62 -12.29 0.64
N GLU A 60 -0.34 -11.32 -0.25
CA GLU A 60 0.22 -10.02 0.13
C GLU A 60 -0.69 -9.30 1.13
N LEU A 61 -1.99 -9.18 0.84
CA LEU A 61 -2.96 -8.53 1.71
C LEU A 61 -3.11 -9.24 3.06
N GLN A 62 -2.98 -10.56 3.10
CA GLN A 62 -3.00 -11.33 4.36
C GLN A 62 -1.74 -11.07 5.20
N ARG A 63 -0.56 -10.99 4.57
CA ARG A 63 0.68 -10.57 5.24
C ARG A 63 0.56 -9.15 5.78
N ASP A 64 0.03 -8.23 4.98
CA ASP A 64 -0.15 -6.83 5.34
C ASP A 64 -1.12 -6.65 6.52
N GLN A 65 -2.11 -7.53 6.69
CA GLN A 65 -3.00 -7.51 7.85
C GLN A 65 -2.21 -7.69 9.17
N ARG A 66 -1.25 -8.61 9.19
CA ARG A 66 -0.36 -8.82 10.35
C ARG A 66 0.56 -7.63 10.57
N TRP A 67 1.16 -7.13 9.50
CA TRP A 67 2.04 -5.97 9.57
C TRP A 67 1.31 -4.70 10.01
N CYS A 68 0.07 -4.51 9.56
CA CYS A 68 -0.79 -3.44 10.03
C CYS A 68 -0.97 -3.50 11.55
N GLN A 69 -1.31 -4.65 12.10
CA GLN A 69 -1.47 -4.82 13.54
C GLN A 69 -0.16 -4.56 14.30
N GLY A 70 0.98 -5.07 13.82
CA GLY A 70 2.29 -4.86 14.44
C GLY A 70 2.70 -3.38 14.43
N ASN A 71 2.50 -2.69 13.31
CA ASN A 71 2.79 -1.27 13.22
C ASN A 71 1.88 -0.40 14.13
N LEU A 72 0.59 -0.75 14.23
CA LEU A 72 -0.32 -0.08 15.17
C LEU A 72 0.09 -0.31 16.64
N GLN A 73 0.62 -1.50 16.99
CA GLN A 73 1.20 -1.76 18.31
C GLN A 73 2.40 -0.84 18.58
N ASN A 74 3.25 -0.62 17.58
CA ASN A 74 4.44 0.22 17.71
C ASN A 74 4.10 1.69 18.04
N PHE A 75 2.86 2.15 17.77
CA PHE A 75 2.41 3.48 18.21
C PHE A 75 2.46 3.65 19.73
N ARG A 76 2.22 2.60 20.49
CA ARG A 76 2.35 2.66 21.98
C ARG A 76 3.78 2.85 22.42
N LEU A 77 4.73 2.33 21.67
CA LEU A 77 6.16 2.46 21.95
C LEU A 77 6.72 3.81 21.51
N PHE A 78 6.02 4.53 20.62
CA PHE A 78 6.43 5.85 20.16
C PHE A 78 6.73 6.83 21.29
N LEU A 79 5.95 6.78 22.38
CA LEU A 79 6.10 7.66 23.55
C LEU A 79 7.06 7.11 24.61
N ALA A 80 7.66 5.93 24.42
CA ALA A 80 8.57 5.33 25.39
C ALA A 80 9.81 6.21 25.59
N GLN A 81 10.25 6.29 26.86
CA GLN A 81 11.41 7.11 27.25
C GLN A 81 12.72 6.51 26.72
N GLY A 82 13.67 7.39 26.39
CA GLY A 82 15.02 7.00 25.95
C GLY A 82 15.14 6.53 24.51
N LEU A 83 14.05 6.55 23.71
CA LEU A 83 14.13 6.23 22.29
C LEU A 83 14.76 7.36 21.49
N HIS A 84 15.63 6.99 20.56
CA HIS A 84 16.23 7.94 19.62
C HIS A 84 15.17 8.48 18.64
N PRO A 85 15.20 9.78 18.25
CA PRO A 85 14.20 10.38 17.34
C PRO A 85 14.01 9.63 16.03
N ALA A 86 15.05 9.05 15.44
CA ALA A 86 14.97 8.26 14.21
C ALA A 86 14.02 7.05 14.37
N HIS A 87 14.06 6.33 15.50
CA HIS A 87 13.14 5.20 15.73
C HIS A 87 11.70 5.66 15.97
N ARG A 88 11.51 6.82 16.60
CA ARG A 88 10.18 7.44 16.69
C ARG A 88 9.62 7.76 15.30
N ALA A 89 10.45 8.33 14.41
CA ALA A 89 10.06 8.58 13.02
C ALA A 89 9.71 7.28 12.28
N VAL A 90 10.50 6.22 12.44
CA VAL A 90 10.22 4.89 11.85
C VAL A 90 8.88 4.34 12.37
N PHE A 91 8.59 4.39 13.67
CA PHE A 91 7.31 3.95 14.22
C PHE A 91 6.14 4.76 13.66
N MET A 92 6.28 6.09 13.56
CA MET A 92 5.25 6.94 12.98
C MET A 92 5.02 6.62 11.49
N THR A 93 6.08 6.44 10.72
CA THR A 93 5.99 6.06 9.31
C THR A 93 5.29 4.71 9.14
N GLY A 94 5.62 3.72 9.99
CA GLY A 94 4.96 2.42 10.00
C GLY A 94 3.46 2.50 10.30
N VAL A 95 3.06 3.33 11.26
CA VAL A 95 1.64 3.58 11.56
C VAL A 95 0.94 4.28 10.41
N MET A 96 1.56 5.33 9.85
CA MET A 96 0.97 6.10 8.75
C MET A 96 0.87 5.32 7.46
N ALA A 97 1.73 4.30 7.24
CA ALA A 97 1.64 3.41 6.09
C ALA A 97 0.27 2.70 6.00
N TYR A 98 -0.38 2.46 7.13
CA TYR A 98 -1.71 1.83 7.18
C TYR A 98 -2.83 2.83 7.51
N LEU A 99 -2.60 3.79 8.40
CA LEU A 99 -3.61 4.78 8.80
C LEU A 99 -4.00 5.71 7.64
N SER A 100 -3.09 5.94 6.70
CA SER A 100 -3.37 6.72 5.48
C SER A 100 -4.54 6.15 4.66
N ALA A 101 -4.75 4.84 4.69
CA ALA A 101 -5.81 4.18 3.91
C ALA A 101 -7.23 4.55 4.39
N PRO A 102 -7.62 4.42 5.67
CA PRO A 102 -8.91 4.90 6.13
C PRO A 102 -9.06 6.42 6.00
N LEU A 103 -7.98 7.20 6.15
CA LEU A 103 -8.03 8.65 5.93
C LEU A 103 -8.33 8.98 4.46
N TRP A 104 -7.71 8.29 3.51
CA TRP A 104 -8.02 8.42 2.09
C TRP A 104 -9.46 7.99 1.78
N PHE A 105 -9.91 6.88 2.34
CA PHE A 105 -11.31 6.44 2.16
C PHE A 105 -12.30 7.48 2.69
N ILE A 106 -12.07 8.03 3.89
CA ILE A 106 -12.89 9.11 4.46
C ILE A 106 -12.88 10.34 3.57
N PHE A 107 -11.71 10.75 3.06
CA PHE A 107 -11.60 11.86 2.12
C PHE A 107 -12.48 11.66 0.88
N LEU A 108 -12.47 10.47 0.28
CA LEU A 108 -13.32 10.14 -0.87
C LEU A 108 -14.81 10.18 -0.53
N VAL A 109 -15.21 9.68 0.64
CA VAL A 109 -16.60 9.75 1.13
C VAL A 109 -17.01 11.20 1.34
N LEU A 110 -16.19 12.02 1.98
CA LEU A 110 -16.46 13.44 2.19
C LEU A 110 -16.54 14.21 0.86
N SER A 111 -15.68 13.90 -0.10
CA SER A 111 -15.73 14.48 -1.45
C SER A 111 -17.05 14.14 -2.16
N THR A 112 -17.50 12.87 -2.05
CA THR A 112 -18.80 12.45 -2.60
C THR A 112 -19.97 13.12 -1.87
N THR A 113 -19.88 13.29 -0.55
CA THR A 113 -20.91 13.99 0.24
C THR A 113 -20.97 15.46 -0.15
N SER A 114 -19.83 16.11 -0.37
CA SER A 114 -19.76 17.49 -0.85
C SER A 114 -20.42 17.65 -2.23
N LEU A 115 -20.15 16.71 -3.15
CA LEU A 115 -20.83 16.64 -4.45
C LEU A 115 -22.34 16.50 -4.28
N ALA A 116 -22.80 15.53 -3.46
CA ALA A 116 -24.21 15.30 -3.22
C ALA A 116 -24.90 16.55 -2.65
N ARG A 117 -24.24 17.24 -1.72
CA ARG A 117 -24.75 18.51 -1.19
C ARG A 117 -24.87 19.58 -2.30
N HIS A 118 -23.86 19.70 -3.15
CA HIS A 118 -23.86 20.66 -4.24
C HIS A 118 -25.00 20.43 -5.25
N GLU A 119 -25.27 19.16 -5.58
CA GLU A 119 -26.28 18.80 -6.58
C GLU A 119 -27.72 18.76 -6.01
N LEU A 120 -27.90 18.45 -4.72
CA LEU A 120 -29.21 18.21 -4.12
C LEU A 120 -29.74 19.38 -3.27
N VAL A 121 -28.86 20.31 -2.85
CA VAL A 121 -29.23 21.45 -2.01
C VAL A 121 -29.13 22.74 -2.81
N GLU A 122 -30.22 23.47 -2.92
CA GLU A 122 -30.20 24.77 -3.59
C GLU A 122 -29.27 25.75 -2.87
N PRO A 123 -28.40 26.49 -3.58
CA PRO A 123 -27.51 27.46 -2.97
C PRO A 123 -28.31 28.63 -2.36
N GLU A 124 -28.00 28.97 -1.13
CA GLU A 124 -28.48 30.22 -0.52
C GLU A 124 -27.68 31.39 -1.04
N TYR A 125 -28.26 32.13 -2.01
CA TYR A 125 -27.61 33.33 -2.60
C TYR A 125 -27.63 34.55 -1.69
N PHE A 126 -28.59 34.64 -0.74
CA PHE A 126 -28.77 35.76 0.18
C PHE A 126 -28.76 35.23 1.61
N SER A 127 -27.57 35.11 2.21
CA SER A 127 -27.37 34.53 3.55
C SER A 127 -27.59 35.53 4.70
N GLN A 128 -27.71 36.84 4.39
CA GLN A 128 -27.93 37.88 5.39
C GLN A 128 -29.16 38.74 5.06
N PRO A 129 -29.94 39.19 6.08
CA PRO A 129 -31.03 40.14 5.88
C PRO A 129 -30.51 41.43 5.25
N TYR A 130 -31.23 41.93 4.23
CA TYR A 130 -30.88 43.18 3.48
C TYR A 130 -29.59 43.08 2.65
N GLN A 131 -29.11 41.91 2.32
CA GLN A 131 -27.98 41.72 1.40
C GLN A 131 -28.38 42.20 0.00
N LEU A 132 -27.65 43.19 -0.56
CA LEU A 132 -27.95 43.77 -1.87
C LEU A 132 -27.41 42.98 -3.04
N PHE A 133 -26.36 42.15 -2.83
CA PHE A 133 -25.73 41.37 -3.86
C PHE A 133 -25.73 39.88 -3.47
N PRO A 134 -25.99 38.95 -4.41
CA PRO A 134 -25.94 37.52 -4.14
C PRO A 134 -24.50 37.09 -3.86
N THR A 135 -24.35 36.12 -2.90
CA THR A 135 -23.10 35.40 -2.68
C THR A 135 -23.10 34.20 -3.61
N TRP A 136 -22.25 34.20 -4.62
CA TRP A 136 -22.14 33.10 -5.56
C TRP A 136 -21.34 31.94 -4.92
N PRO A 137 -21.74 30.67 -5.10
CA PRO A 137 -20.91 29.53 -4.69
C PRO A 137 -19.58 29.57 -5.41
N GLU A 138 -18.49 29.56 -4.63
CA GLU A 138 -17.15 29.49 -5.20
C GLU A 138 -16.81 28.02 -5.51
N TRP A 139 -16.31 27.82 -6.72
CA TRP A 139 -15.86 26.50 -7.19
C TRP A 139 -14.42 26.60 -7.68
N HIS A 140 -13.53 25.81 -7.04
CA HIS A 140 -12.08 25.85 -7.29
C HIS A 140 -11.56 24.51 -7.85
N PRO A 141 -11.88 24.11 -9.08
CA PRO A 141 -11.42 22.85 -9.68
C PRO A 141 -9.89 22.80 -9.81
N GLU A 142 -9.24 23.96 -9.92
CA GLU A 142 -7.79 24.10 -9.97
C GLU A 142 -7.11 23.52 -8.71
N TRP A 143 -7.71 23.62 -7.54
CA TRP A 143 -7.17 23.06 -6.31
C TRP A 143 -7.19 21.52 -6.33
N ALA A 144 -8.26 20.94 -6.88
CA ALA A 144 -8.35 19.50 -7.06
C ALA A 144 -7.27 18.99 -8.04
N LEU A 145 -7.04 19.70 -9.15
CA LEU A 145 -5.99 19.40 -10.12
C LEU A 145 -4.59 19.53 -9.51
N GLN A 146 -4.35 20.58 -8.73
CA GLN A 146 -3.08 20.79 -8.03
C GLN A 146 -2.81 19.69 -7.03
N LEU A 147 -3.80 19.32 -6.19
CA LEU A 147 -3.68 18.22 -5.25
C LEU A 147 -3.42 16.89 -5.95
N PHE A 148 -4.15 16.61 -7.02
CA PHE A 148 -3.94 15.41 -7.85
C PHE A 148 -2.52 15.42 -8.45
N GLY A 149 -2.08 16.50 -9.07
CA GLY A 149 -0.76 16.62 -9.67
C GLY A 149 0.37 16.46 -8.64
N ALA A 150 0.25 17.09 -7.47
CA ALA A 150 1.20 16.95 -6.38
C ALA A 150 1.26 15.49 -5.88
N THR A 151 0.10 14.84 -5.72
CA THR A 151 0.01 13.43 -5.30
C THR A 151 0.67 12.50 -6.33
N MET A 152 0.36 12.66 -7.62
CA MET A 152 0.98 11.88 -8.69
C MET A 152 2.49 12.08 -8.74
N THR A 153 2.95 13.32 -8.58
CA THR A 153 4.38 13.63 -8.54
C THR A 153 5.06 12.91 -7.36
N LEU A 154 4.53 13.02 -6.16
CA LEU A 154 5.09 12.36 -4.98
C LEU A 154 5.14 10.83 -5.12
N LEU A 155 4.13 10.22 -5.75
CA LEU A 155 4.05 8.77 -5.91
C LEU A 155 4.97 8.24 -7.01
N PHE A 156 5.05 8.94 -8.14
CA PHE A 156 5.71 8.40 -9.34
C PHE A 156 7.10 8.96 -9.60
N LEU A 157 7.40 10.20 -9.18
CA LEU A 157 8.71 10.81 -9.40
C LEU A 157 9.88 9.97 -8.89
N PRO A 158 9.85 9.38 -7.67
CA PRO A 158 10.96 8.53 -7.20
C PRO A 158 11.23 7.32 -8.10
N LYS A 159 10.18 6.69 -8.64
CA LYS A 159 10.28 5.54 -9.55
C LYS A 159 10.89 5.96 -10.90
N ILE A 160 10.44 7.09 -11.43
CA ILE A 160 10.96 7.67 -12.68
C ILE A 160 12.44 8.01 -12.52
N LEU A 161 12.81 8.68 -11.42
CA LEU A 161 14.20 9.05 -11.12
C LEU A 161 15.09 7.82 -10.95
N ALA A 162 14.61 6.74 -10.31
CA ALA A 162 15.35 5.49 -10.17
C ALA A 162 15.63 4.84 -11.52
N ALA A 163 14.64 4.75 -12.40
CA ALA A 163 14.82 4.21 -13.75
C ALA A 163 15.77 5.09 -14.59
N LEU A 164 15.60 6.41 -14.53
CA LEU A 164 16.47 7.36 -15.21
C LEU A 164 17.94 7.21 -14.75
N LEU A 165 18.15 7.09 -13.43
CA LEU A 165 19.49 6.89 -12.87
C LEU A 165 20.16 5.60 -13.38
N LEU A 166 19.40 4.50 -13.47
CA LEU A 166 19.91 3.23 -14.02
C LEU A 166 20.28 3.36 -15.49
N ILE A 167 19.48 4.07 -16.28
CA ILE A 167 19.74 4.32 -17.71
C ILE A 167 20.98 5.18 -17.88
N LEU A 168 21.06 6.32 -17.16
CA LEU A 168 22.20 7.25 -17.25
C LEU A 168 23.53 6.62 -16.80
N ARG A 169 23.47 5.68 -15.84
CA ARG A 169 24.65 4.92 -15.38
C ARG A 169 24.98 3.71 -16.26
N GLY A 170 24.26 3.48 -17.35
CA GLY A 170 24.48 2.32 -18.24
C GLY A 170 24.18 0.97 -17.59
N ARG A 171 23.42 0.94 -16.47
CA ARG A 171 23.10 -0.26 -15.67
C ARG A 171 21.75 -0.88 -16.00
N SER A 172 21.16 -0.56 -17.14
CA SER A 172 19.84 -1.08 -17.55
C SER A 172 19.87 -2.50 -18.14
N LYS A 173 21.05 -3.03 -18.53
CA LYS A 173 21.18 -4.36 -19.17
C LYS A 173 20.55 -5.52 -18.37
N PRO A 174 20.79 -5.66 -17.05
CA PRO A 174 20.18 -6.73 -16.25
C PRO A 174 18.66 -6.67 -16.19
N PHE A 175 18.06 -5.50 -16.43
CA PHE A 175 16.61 -5.28 -16.47
C PHE A 175 16.00 -5.44 -17.88
N GLY A 176 16.73 -6.05 -18.81
CA GLY A 176 16.30 -6.25 -20.21
C GLY A 176 16.64 -5.10 -21.16
N GLY A 177 17.40 -4.08 -20.69
CA GLY A 177 17.77 -2.89 -21.44
C GLY A 177 16.85 -1.69 -21.16
N ALA A 178 17.25 -0.49 -21.62
CA ALA A 178 16.59 0.77 -21.28
C ALA A 178 15.11 0.78 -21.70
N PHE A 179 14.77 0.33 -22.90
CA PHE A 179 13.37 0.30 -23.38
C PHE A 179 12.52 -0.65 -22.54
N LYS A 180 13.03 -1.85 -22.18
CA LYS A 180 12.28 -2.81 -21.38
C LYS A 180 12.13 -2.36 -19.93
N LEU A 181 13.09 -1.65 -19.40
CA LEU A 181 13.01 -1.00 -18.10
C LEU A 181 11.90 0.08 -18.09
N ILE A 182 11.80 0.91 -19.14
CA ILE A 182 10.73 1.92 -19.28
C ILE A 182 9.37 1.24 -19.44
N ASP A 183 9.24 0.24 -20.32
CA ASP A 183 8.00 -0.54 -20.47
C ASP A 183 7.56 -1.12 -19.12
N SER A 184 8.48 -1.75 -18.39
CA SER A 184 8.20 -2.34 -17.07
C SER A 184 7.78 -1.30 -16.05
N LEU A 185 8.42 -0.12 -16.05
CA LEU A 185 8.05 0.99 -15.18
C LEU A 185 6.63 1.48 -15.45
N LEU A 186 6.26 1.68 -16.72
CA LEU A 186 4.92 2.15 -17.09
C LEU A 186 3.84 1.13 -16.70
N PHE A 187 4.07 -0.15 -16.97
CA PHE A 187 3.16 -1.21 -16.52
C PHE A 187 3.07 -1.29 -15.01
N GLU A 188 4.18 -1.17 -14.28
CA GLU A 188 4.19 -1.18 -12.82
C GLU A 188 3.41 0.01 -12.25
N MET A 189 3.59 1.21 -12.79
CA MET A 189 2.83 2.40 -12.40
C MET A 189 1.34 2.23 -12.62
N LEU A 190 0.93 1.67 -13.76
CA LEU A 190 -0.47 1.37 -14.05
C LEU A 190 -1.05 0.34 -13.09
N PHE A 191 -0.34 -0.79 -12.86
CA PHE A 191 -0.76 -1.81 -11.91
C PHE A 191 -0.85 -1.26 -10.49
N SER A 192 0.14 -0.47 -10.06
CA SER A 192 0.13 0.18 -8.75
C SER A 192 -1.07 1.11 -8.58
N ALA A 193 -1.42 1.89 -9.61
CA ALA A 193 -2.59 2.77 -9.60
C ALA A 193 -3.90 1.98 -9.46
N ILE A 194 -4.05 0.87 -10.21
CA ILE A 194 -5.22 -0.01 -10.14
C ILE A 194 -5.31 -0.73 -8.79
N LEU A 195 -4.19 -1.18 -8.22
CA LEU A 195 -4.17 -1.89 -6.95
C LEU A 195 -4.34 -0.96 -5.75
N ALA A 196 -4.02 0.33 -5.86
CA ALA A 196 -4.07 1.27 -4.74
C ALA A 196 -5.46 1.39 -4.08
N PRO A 197 -6.60 1.54 -4.81
CA PRO A 197 -7.92 1.56 -4.18
C PRO A 197 -8.32 0.22 -3.56
N ILE A 198 -7.86 -0.90 -4.12
CA ILE A 198 -8.10 -2.23 -3.55
C ILE A 198 -7.36 -2.34 -2.19
N ARG A 199 -6.05 -2.00 -2.15
CA ARG A 199 -5.27 -1.97 -0.91
C ARG A 199 -5.85 -0.99 0.10
N MET A 200 -6.26 0.21 -0.32
CA MET A 200 -6.93 1.19 0.53
C MET A 200 -8.12 0.56 1.28
N LEU A 201 -9.00 -0.13 0.57
CA LEU A 201 -10.19 -0.73 1.18
C LEU A 201 -9.82 -1.84 2.17
N PHE A 202 -8.83 -2.68 1.85
CA PHE A 202 -8.36 -3.73 2.75
C PHE A 202 -7.65 -3.15 3.98
N HIS A 203 -6.73 -2.21 3.80
CA HIS A 203 -6.04 -1.56 4.91
C HIS A 203 -7.01 -0.77 5.79
N ALA A 204 -7.99 -0.07 5.21
CA ALA A 204 -9.03 0.60 5.99
C ALA A 204 -9.81 -0.39 6.87
N ARG A 205 -10.15 -1.58 6.35
CA ARG A 205 -10.78 -2.65 7.14
C ARG A 205 -9.86 -3.20 8.23
N TYR A 206 -8.56 -3.38 7.93
CA TYR A 206 -7.59 -3.87 8.90
C TYR A 206 -7.41 -2.90 10.06
N VAL A 207 -7.24 -1.61 9.75
CA VAL A 207 -7.11 -0.55 10.77
C VAL A 207 -8.39 -0.46 11.60
N SER A 208 -9.56 -0.38 10.96
CA SER A 208 -10.85 -0.32 11.66
C SER A 208 -11.08 -1.55 12.52
N GLY A 209 -10.80 -2.74 12.00
CA GLY A 209 -10.89 -4.00 12.75
C GLY A 209 -9.95 -4.02 13.95
N ALA A 210 -8.71 -3.54 13.78
CA ALA A 210 -7.75 -3.42 14.84
C ALA A 210 -8.23 -2.44 15.93
N LEU A 211 -8.72 -1.27 15.55
CA LEU A 211 -9.24 -0.28 16.50
C LEU A 211 -10.48 -0.78 17.28
N LEU A 212 -11.31 -1.59 16.64
CA LEU A 212 -12.49 -2.22 17.25
C LEU A 212 -12.14 -3.46 18.09
N GLY A 213 -10.85 -3.86 18.16
CA GLY A 213 -10.41 -4.98 18.99
C GLY A 213 -10.52 -6.35 18.32
N PHE A 214 -10.78 -6.42 17.01
CA PHE A 214 -10.76 -7.67 16.26
C PHE A 214 -9.31 -8.07 16.00
N GLY A 215 -8.79 -9.04 16.78
CA GLY A 215 -7.45 -9.58 16.59
C GLY A 215 -7.33 -10.39 15.30
N THR A 216 -6.15 -10.37 14.70
CA THR A 216 -5.84 -11.19 13.53
C THR A 216 -5.42 -12.59 13.96
N LYS A 217 -5.98 -13.61 13.30
CA LYS A 217 -5.43 -14.97 13.34
C LYS A 217 -4.42 -15.09 12.21
N TRP A 218 -3.18 -15.40 12.55
CA TRP A 218 -2.15 -15.60 11.55
C TRP A 218 -2.24 -17.01 10.97
N LYS A 219 -2.23 -17.09 9.64
CA LYS A 219 -2.08 -18.32 8.87
C LYS A 219 -0.92 -18.08 7.91
N SER A 220 0.06 -18.99 7.87
CA SER A 220 1.16 -18.89 6.90
C SER A 220 0.60 -18.85 5.48
N PRO A 221 1.07 -17.93 4.63
CA PRO A 221 0.72 -17.97 3.21
C PRO A 221 1.14 -19.31 2.61
N PRO A 222 0.36 -19.86 1.67
CA PRO A 222 0.79 -21.04 0.92
C PRO A 222 2.06 -20.70 0.13
N ARG A 223 3.04 -21.62 0.15
CA ARG A 223 4.30 -21.45 -0.59
C ARG A 223 4.22 -22.01 -2.01
N ASP A 224 3.14 -22.70 -2.34
CA ASP A 224 3.01 -23.53 -3.55
C ASP A 224 2.62 -22.73 -4.80
N GLY A 225 2.71 -21.41 -4.84
CA GLY A 225 2.43 -20.58 -6.02
C GLY A 225 1.09 -20.86 -6.71
N ALA A 226 0.10 -21.35 -5.96
CA ALA A 226 -1.22 -21.65 -6.49
C ALA A 226 -1.94 -20.40 -6.94
N ALA A 227 -2.50 -20.41 -8.15
CA ALA A 227 -3.30 -19.30 -8.65
C ALA A 227 -4.54 -19.10 -7.77
N THR A 228 -4.91 -17.85 -7.51
CA THR A 228 -6.11 -17.49 -6.75
C THR A 228 -7.37 -18.03 -7.47
N PRO A 229 -8.19 -18.89 -6.82
CA PRO A 229 -9.43 -19.37 -7.42
C PRO A 229 -10.49 -18.27 -7.44
N TRP A 230 -11.40 -18.34 -8.44
CA TRP A 230 -12.48 -17.38 -8.58
C TRP A 230 -13.38 -17.27 -7.35
N SER A 231 -13.68 -18.40 -6.69
CA SER A 231 -14.50 -18.44 -5.47
C SER A 231 -13.86 -17.67 -4.32
N GLU A 232 -12.55 -17.76 -4.15
CA GLU A 232 -11.84 -17.02 -3.11
C GLU A 232 -11.76 -15.54 -3.45
N ALA A 233 -11.42 -15.18 -4.69
CA ALA A 233 -11.43 -13.81 -5.17
C ALA A 233 -12.80 -13.15 -4.95
N LEU A 234 -13.90 -13.84 -5.33
CA LEU A 234 -15.26 -13.36 -5.12
C LEU A 234 -15.58 -13.14 -3.63
N ARG A 235 -15.21 -14.10 -2.77
CA ARG A 235 -15.44 -14.00 -1.32
C ARG A 235 -14.67 -12.82 -0.70
N ARG A 236 -13.44 -12.56 -1.14
CA ARG A 236 -12.57 -11.52 -0.57
C ARG A 236 -12.86 -10.14 -1.13
N HIS A 237 -13.08 -10.03 -2.42
CA HIS A 237 -13.27 -8.75 -3.11
C HIS A 237 -14.74 -8.38 -3.32
N GLY A 238 -15.67 -9.34 -3.25
CA GLY A 238 -17.09 -9.15 -3.61
C GLY A 238 -17.75 -7.95 -2.95
N SER A 239 -17.56 -7.75 -1.64
CA SER A 239 -18.10 -6.56 -0.95
C SER A 239 -17.46 -5.25 -1.44
N GLY A 240 -16.20 -5.27 -1.84
CA GLY A 240 -15.52 -4.12 -2.45
C GLY A 240 -16.05 -3.83 -3.86
N THR A 241 -16.29 -4.88 -4.65
CA THR A 241 -16.89 -4.77 -5.99
C THR A 241 -18.32 -4.21 -5.92
N VAL A 242 -19.15 -4.69 -4.99
CA VAL A 242 -20.49 -4.13 -4.76
C VAL A 242 -20.41 -2.66 -4.33
N LEU A 243 -19.50 -2.31 -3.42
CA LEU A 243 -19.29 -0.92 -3.03
C LEU A 243 -18.91 -0.05 -4.24
N GLY A 244 -17.98 -0.51 -5.08
CA GLY A 244 -17.56 0.21 -6.28
C GLY A 244 -18.71 0.43 -7.27
N LEU A 245 -19.55 -0.59 -7.51
CA LEU A 245 -20.70 -0.50 -8.38
C LEU A 245 -21.76 0.49 -7.84
N VAL A 246 -22.13 0.36 -6.56
CA VAL A 246 -23.12 1.23 -5.92
C VAL A 246 -22.62 2.66 -5.89
N TRP A 247 -21.33 2.87 -5.58
CA TRP A 247 -20.73 4.21 -5.55
C TRP A 247 -20.68 4.84 -6.92
N ALA A 248 -20.25 4.10 -7.94
CA ALA A 248 -20.26 4.58 -9.33
C ALA A 248 -21.67 4.92 -9.81
N ALA A 249 -22.68 4.07 -9.52
CA ALA A 249 -24.07 4.32 -9.86
C ALA A 249 -24.63 5.57 -9.16
N PHE A 250 -24.32 5.75 -7.87
CA PHE A 250 -24.73 6.92 -7.09
C PHE A 250 -24.13 8.21 -7.63
N VAL A 251 -22.82 8.23 -7.91
CA VAL A 251 -22.15 9.41 -8.46
C VAL A 251 -22.62 9.69 -9.90
N TYR A 252 -22.86 8.66 -10.70
CA TYR A 252 -23.44 8.83 -12.04
C TYR A 252 -24.84 9.46 -11.99
N TRP A 253 -25.66 9.04 -11.03
CA TRP A 253 -26.98 9.61 -10.80
C TRP A 253 -26.92 11.07 -10.36
N LEU A 254 -25.97 11.45 -9.51
CA LEU A 254 -25.76 12.82 -9.06
C LEU A 254 -25.25 13.72 -10.19
N ASN A 255 -24.12 13.32 -10.79
CA ASN A 255 -23.46 14.08 -11.85
C ASN A 255 -22.57 13.16 -12.69
N PRO A 256 -22.97 12.81 -13.93
CA PRO A 256 -22.20 11.93 -14.82
C PRO A 256 -20.78 12.42 -15.11
N THR A 257 -20.55 13.73 -15.15
CA THR A 257 -19.22 14.30 -15.41
C THR A 257 -18.25 14.03 -14.27
N PHE A 258 -18.75 14.01 -13.03
CA PHE A 258 -17.92 13.74 -11.86
C PHE A 258 -17.48 12.26 -11.76
N LEU A 259 -18.16 11.38 -12.47
CA LEU A 259 -17.79 9.95 -12.53
C LEU A 259 -16.34 9.76 -13.04
N TRP A 260 -15.84 10.63 -13.91
CA TRP A 260 -14.46 10.54 -14.40
C TRP A 260 -13.41 10.69 -13.28
N TRP A 261 -13.70 11.48 -12.26
CA TRP A 261 -12.84 11.61 -11.07
C TRP A 261 -12.89 10.38 -10.17
N LEU A 262 -14.05 9.73 -10.09
CA LEU A 262 -14.23 8.51 -9.31
C LEU A 262 -13.81 7.24 -10.08
N ALA A 263 -13.79 7.26 -11.40
CA ALA A 263 -13.55 6.10 -12.25
C ALA A 263 -12.27 5.31 -11.91
N PRO A 264 -11.11 5.93 -11.61
CA PRO A 264 -9.91 5.18 -11.20
C PRO A 264 -10.12 4.38 -9.91
N ILE A 265 -10.92 4.91 -8.97
CA ILE A 265 -11.19 4.29 -7.67
C ILE A 265 -12.28 3.22 -7.81
N ALA A 266 -13.47 3.58 -8.25
CA ALA A 266 -14.59 2.67 -8.39
C ALA A 266 -14.29 1.58 -9.44
N GLY A 267 -13.67 1.94 -10.56
CA GLY A 267 -13.24 1.00 -11.58
C GLY A 267 -12.28 -0.06 -11.06
N SER A 268 -11.29 0.34 -10.27
CA SER A 268 -10.36 -0.60 -9.61
C SER A 268 -11.08 -1.57 -8.68
N LEU A 269 -12.05 -1.09 -7.89
CA LEU A 269 -12.85 -1.96 -7.01
C LEU A 269 -13.74 -2.93 -7.80
N ILE A 270 -14.31 -2.48 -8.91
CA ILE A 270 -15.17 -3.31 -9.79
C ILE A 270 -14.36 -4.45 -10.41
N ILE A 271 -13.16 -4.16 -10.91
CA ILE A 271 -12.29 -5.16 -11.54
C ILE A 271 -11.40 -5.94 -10.57
N ALA A 272 -11.53 -5.72 -9.24
CA ALA A 272 -10.68 -6.35 -8.24
C ALA A 272 -10.69 -7.89 -8.30
N ILE A 273 -11.85 -8.50 -8.58
CA ILE A 273 -12.00 -9.95 -8.68
C ILE A 273 -11.17 -10.50 -9.86
N PRO A 274 -11.42 -10.12 -11.13
CA PRO A 274 -10.62 -10.60 -12.25
C PRO A 274 -9.15 -10.21 -12.12
N MET A 275 -8.84 -9.02 -11.61
CA MET A 275 -7.46 -8.59 -11.39
C MET A 275 -6.72 -9.54 -10.45
N SER A 276 -7.31 -9.92 -9.31
CA SER A 276 -6.71 -10.86 -8.36
C SER A 276 -6.49 -12.25 -8.96
N VAL A 277 -7.46 -12.75 -9.75
CA VAL A 277 -7.35 -14.06 -10.41
C VAL A 277 -6.29 -14.07 -11.50
N PHE A 278 -6.30 -13.08 -12.40
CA PHE A 278 -5.39 -13.06 -13.54
C PHE A 278 -3.95 -12.74 -13.15
N SER A 279 -3.73 -11.80 -12.19
CA SER A 279 -2.38 -11.44 -11.74
C SER A 279 -1.67 -12.57 -10.99
N SER A 280 -2.41 -13.51 -10.39
CA SER A 280 -1.84 -14.69 -9.69
C SER A 280 -1.44 -15.84 -10.62
N ARG A 281 -1.74 -15.75 -11.94
CA ARG A 281 -1.46 -16.84 -12.87
C ARG A 281 0.02 -16.91 -13.27
N VAL A 282 0.64 -18.06 -13.04
CA VAL A 282 2.02 -18.34 -13.45
C VAL A 282 2.23 -18.14 -14.96
N THR A 283 1.21 -18.44 -15.78
CA THR A 283 1.27 -18.23 -17.24
C THR A 283 1.50 -16.77 -17.62
N LEU A 284 0.87 -15.82 -16.90
CA LEU A 284 1.09 -14.39 -17.12
C LEU A 284 2.51 -13.98 -16.73
N GLY A 285 3.00 -14.45 -15.59
CA GLY A 285 4.37 -14.19 -15.14
C GLY A 285 5.42 -14.72 -16.14
N ARG A 286 5.22 -15.94 -16.64
CA ARG A 286 6.08 -16.53 -17.69
C ARG A 286 6.05 -15.72 -18.98
N TRP A 287 4.89 -15.25 -19.40
CA TRP A 287 4.73 -14.39 -20.57
C TRP A 287 5.47 -13.06 -20.40
N CYS A 288 5.36 -12.41 -19.23
CA CYS A 288 6.11 -11.20 -18.91
C CYS A 288 7.62 -11.44 -18.98
N ARG A 289 8.10 -12.53 -18.39
CA ARG A 289 9.52 -12.91 -18.39
C ARG A 289 10.04 -13.17 -19.82
N GLN A 290 9.29 -13.89 -20.66
CA GLN A 290 9.65 -14.14 -22.07
C GLN A 290 9.76 -12.83 -22.85
N ARG A 291 8.99 -11.81 -22.50
CA ARG A 291 9.03 -10.48 -23.11
C ARG A 291 10.03 -9.53 -22.42
N LYS A 292 10.81 -10.04 -21.48
CA LYS A 292 11.79 -9.27 -20.70
C LYS A 292 11.15 -8.09 -19.95
N LEU A 293 9.90 -8.28 -19.47
CA LEU A 293 9.22 -7.33 -18.60
C LEU A 293 9.45 -7.72 -17.12
N PHE A 294 9.63 -6.73 -16.27
CA PHE A 294 9.85 -6.89 -14.82
C PHE A 294 11.06 -7.75 -14.44
N LEU A 295 12.05 -7.84 -15.33
CA LEU A 295 13.28 -8.56 -15.00
C LEU A 295 14.07 -7.83 -13.90
N ILE A 296 14.68 -8.62 -13.04
CA ILE A 296 15.63 -8.18 -12.02
C ILE A 296 17.01 -8.81 -12.27
N PRO A 297 18.10 -8.20 -11.75
CA PRO A 297 19.45 -8.72 -11.95
C PRO A 297 19.62 -10.19 -11.56
N GLU A 298 18.99 -10.62 -10.46
CA GLU A 298 19.05 -11.97 -9.91
C GLU A 298 18.41 -13.03 -10.83
N GLU A 299 17.51 -12.64 -11.73
CA GLU A 299 16.93 -13.53 -12.74
C GLU A 299 17.79 -13.64 -13.99
N THR A 300 18.55 -12.59 -14.33
CA THR A 300 19.41 -12.55 -15.53
C THR A 300 20.80 -13.12 -15.25
N ASP A 301 21.31 -12.91 -14.05
CA ASP A 301 22.59 -13.45 -13.55
C ASP A 301 22.44 -13.87 -12.09
N PRO A 302 21.87 -15.06 -11.83
CA PRO A 302 21.60 -15.53 -10.48
C PRO A 302 22.87 -15.62 -9.65
N PRO A 303 22.92 -15.09 -8.42
CA PRO A 303 24.03 -15.26 -7.51
C PRO A 303 24.25 -16.75 -7.12
N GLU A 304 25.40 -17.05 -6.56
CA GLU A 304 25.82 -18.42 -6.29
C GLU A 304 24.84 -19.17 -5.39
N GLU A 305 24.30 -18.51 -4.38
CA GLU A 305 23.34 -19.06 -3.44
C GLU A 305 22.04 -19.51 -4.14
N LEU A 306 21.53 -18.70 -5.08
CA LEU A 306 20.32 -19.06 -5.84
C LEU A 306 20.61 -20.16 -6.87
N ARG A 307 21.81 -20.22 -7.46
CA ARG A 307 22.23 -21.32 -8.33
C ARG A 307 22.32 -22.64 -7.55
N ALA A 308 22.92 -22.61 -6.35
CA ALA A 308 23.03 -23.75 -5.47
C ALA A 308 21.65 -24.26 -5.05
N LEU A 309 20.75 -23.36 -4.65
CA LEU A 309 19.35 -23.68 -4.30
C LEU A 309 18.62 -24.33 -5.49
N ALA A 310 18.74 -23.75 -6.68
CA ALA A 310 18.10 -24.31 -7.89
C ALA A 310 18.63 -25.70 -8.26
N THR A 311 19.88 -26.01 -7.94
CA THR A 311 20.49 -27.33 -8.14
C THR A 311 19.99 -28.34 -7.09
N PHE A 312 19.79 -27.89 -5.84
CA PHE A 312 19.30 -28.72 -4.75
C PHE A 312 17.81 -29.10 -4.91
N LEU A 313 17.00 -28.23 -5.54
CA LEU A 313 15.56 -28.44 -5.75
C LEU A 313 15.24 -29.29 -7.01
N LYS A 314 16.23 -29.66 -7.83
CA LYS A 314 16.11 -30.59 -8.95
C LYS A 314 16.29 -32.01 -8.51
#